data_8246e77d20832612fc66aad75c42fa66
#
_entry.id   8246e77d20832612fc66aad75c42fa66
#
_cell.length_a   1.000
_cell.length_b   1.000
_cell.length_c   1.000
_cell.angle_alpha   90.00
_cell.angle_beta   90.00
_cell.angle_gamma   90.00
#
_symmetry.space_group_name_H-M   'P 1'
#
loop_
_entity.id
_entity.type
_entity.pdbx_description
1 polymer ?
#
loop_
_entity_poly.entity_id
_entity_poly.type
_entity_poly.pdbx_seq_one_letter_code
_entity_poly.pdbx_strand_id
1 'polypeptide(L)'
;MNRNSLWSLRLGFSNQQAAAIEKMGISKFLDASFKINFDATVPDFLKDSPKTTADFKERREKSKDLSTEQKRELKKEFQKQEGNTSIEMKSWWIDKMRHSDYPLQEKMTVFLHNHFVATYQKVNINHWIFEHNQLLRKHAFGNLRELTKAVLKSNAMLRYLDNNDNRKGKINENLSRELLELFTLGIGNYSEEDIKNGAKALAGLSTGDNGGFYREKIADDSEITYFGKKGHFKSDAIVDIIFEQKNSPYLFTRKILQWFIYDTPSEELVHYYGDYFRKKDFEIKPLLEKIFTEEFDRDTAGSKIKNPLEYNLQLLSELHIQPKTNRPIVAFIKSQGMDLFNQPNVKGWEGGKSWLTSQIYLQRNNLADLYCSGRENFNQKVVANMMMMDENQNANRPAGRKTTLHLDWNKGTNKTIISELSQRLLFQTDSESQKDFEKILKYDFDSNAPNAEQAVVRLFNAMVKEPEFQLI
;
A
#
# COMPACT_ATOMS: atom_id res chain seq x y z
N MET A 1 -11.78 2.14 -20.68
CA MET A 1 -11.99 1.06 -19.66
C MET A 1 -13.46 1.04 -19.26
N ASN A 2 -14.07 -0.13 -19.17
CA ASN A 2 -15.44 -0.20 -18.63
C ASN A 2 -15.46 0.13 -17.12
N ARG A 3 -16.60 0.64 -16.64
CA ARG A 3 -16.77 1.13 -15.26
C ARG A 3 -16.48 0.06 -14.20
N ASN A 4 -16.92 -1.17 -14.40
CA ASN A 4 -16.74 -2.24 -13.42
C ASN A 4 -15.28 -2.67 -13.30
N SER A 5 -14.54 -2.72 -14.41
CA SER A 5 -13.08 -2.96 -14.41
C SER A 5 -12.33 -1.83 -13.71
N LEU A 6 -12.68 -0.57 -13.98
CA LEU A 6 -12.09 0.59 -13.31
C LEU A 6 -12.28 0.51 -11.79
N TRP A 7 -13.51 0.23 -11.34
CA TRP A 7 -13.79 0.20 -9.92
C TRP A 7 -13.26 -1.06 -9.21
N SER A 8 -13.13 -2.18 -9.92
CA SER A 8 -12.40 -3.35 -9.42
C SER A 8 -10.94 -2.99 -9.07
N LEU A 9 -10.26 -2.26 -9.96
CA LEU A 9 -8.90 -1.76 -9.73
C LEU A 9 -8.82 -0.72 -8.60
N ARG A 10 -9.79 0.18 -8.50
CA ARG A 10 -9.84 1.21 -7.45
C ARG A 10 -10.13 0.66 -6.07
N LEU A 11 -11.03 -0.31 -5.96
CA LEU A 11 -11.37 -0.95 -4.68
C LEU A 11 -10.44 -2.13 -4.33
N GLY A 12 -9.66 -2.59 -5.31
CA GLY A 12 -8.73 -3.71 -5.18
C GLY A 12 -7.42 -3.48 -5.92
N PHE A 13 -6.86 -4.54 -6.46
CA PHE A 13 -5.56 -4.55 -7.12
C PHE A 13 -5.59 -5.14 -8.54
N SER A 14 -6.75 -5.62 -8.99
CA SER A 14 -6.93 -6.30 -10.27
C SER A 14 -8.37 -6.21 -10.75
N ASN A 15 -8.67 -6.82 -11.90
CA ASN A 15 -10.02 -6.86 -12.48
C ASN A 15 -10.90 -8.01 -11.92
N GLN A 16 -10.43 -8.80 -10.96
CA GLN A 16 -11.14 -9.99 -10.45
C GLN A 16 -12.53 -9.68 -9.91
N GLN A 17 -12.73 -8.49 -9.34
CA GLN A 17 -14.01 -8.12 -8.73
C GLN A 17 -15.00 -7.50 -9.73
N ALA A 18 -14.60 -7.25 -10.99
CA ALA A 18 -15.43 -6.55 -11.97
C ALA A 18 -16.78 -7.25 -12.20
N ALA A 19 -16.80 -8.57 -12.38
CA ALA A 19 -18.02 -9.35 -12.54
C ALA A 19 -18.91 -9.32 -11.28
N ALA A 20 -18.33 -9.32 -10.09
CA ALA A 20 -19.09 -9.21 -8.84
C ALA A 20 -19.72 -7.82 -8.70
N ILE A 21 -18.99 -6.74 -9.05
CA ILE A 21 -19.50 -5.36 -9.05
C ILE A 21 -20.65 -5.23 -10.07
N GLU A 22 -20.48 -5.80 -11.26
CA GLU A 22 -21.54 -5.80 -12.30
C GLU A 22 -22.81 -6.49 -11.81
N LYS A 23 -22.67 -7.68 -11.24
CA LYS A 23 -23.81 -8.51 -10.81
C LYS A 23 -24.57 -7.91 -9.62
N MET A 24 -23.88 -7.40 -8.63
CA MET A 24 -24.51 -6.96 -7.38
C MET A 24 -24.70 -5.44 -7.25
N GLY A 25 -24.02 -4.66 -8.09
CA GLY A 25 -23.94 -3.21 -8.01
C GLY A 25 -22.93 -2.73 -6.96
N ILE A 26 -22.42 -1.49 -7.16
CA ILE A 26 -21.35 -0.92 -6.32
C ILE A 26 -21.74 -0.84 -4.84
N SER A 27 -22.95 -0.41 -4.49
CA SER A 27 -23.38 -0.24 -3.10
C SER A 27 -23.35 -1.56 -2.33
N LYS A 28 -23.88 -2.65 -2.93
CA LYS A 28 -23.86 -3.98 -2.28
C LYS A 28 -22.45 -4.55 -2.20
N PHE A 29 -21.61 -4.30 -3.20
CA PHE A 29 -20.19 -4.70 -3.16
C PHE A 29 -19.44 -4.00 -2.03
N LEU A 30 -19.66 -2.70 -1.83
CA LEU A 30 -19.11 -1.94 -0.72
C LEU A 30 -19.62 -2.45 0.63
N ASP A 31 -20.91 -2.70 0.76
CA ASP A 31 -21.50 -3.28 1.98
C ASP A 31 -20.86 -4.62 2.37
N ALA A 32 -20.60 -5.48 1.38
CA ALA A 32 -19.90 -6.75 1.59
C ALA A 32 -18.42 -6.52 1.99
N SER A 33 -17.75 -5.58 1.31
CA SER A 33 -16.36 -5.21 1.62
C SER A 33 -16.18 -4.68 3.04
N PHE A 34 -17.15 -3.93 3.57
CA PHE A 34 -17.11 -3.40 4.94
C PHE A 34 -17.42 -4.44 6.03
N LYS A 35 -17.94 -5.61 5.66
CA LYS A 35 -18.30 -6.69 6.60
C LYS A 35 -17.23 -7.77 6.74
N ILE A 36 -16.07 -7.61 6.09
CA ILE A 36 -14.98 -8.58 6.20
C ILE A 36 -14.51 -8.65 7.66
N ASN A 37 -14.43 -9.88 8.17
CA ASN A 37 -13.93 -10.13 9.51
C ASN A 37 -12.42 -9.85 9.57
N PHE A 38 -12.02 -9.18 10.64
CA PHE A 38 -10.61 -8.97 10.95
C PHE A 38 -9.96 -10.29 11.38
N ASP A 39 -8.91 -10.70 10.67
CA ASP A 39 -8.10 -11.86 11.02
C ASP A 39 -6.92 -11.43 11.90
N ALA A 40 -6.95 -11.84 13.16
CA ALA A 40 -5.92 -11.55 14.17
C ALA A 40 -4.81 -12.60 14.23
N THR A 41 -4.83 -13.61 13.33
CA THR A 41 -3.85 -14.70 13.34
C THR A 41 -2.43 -14.18 13.14
N VAL A 42 -1.54 -14.56 14.06
CA VAL A 42 -0.11 -14.26 13.94
C VAL A 42 0.53 -15.35 13.08
N PRO A 43 1.18 -14.99 11.95
CA PRO A 43 1.82 -15.97 11.08
C PRO A 43 3.03 -16.66 11.73
N ASP A 44 3.24 -17.94 11.37
CA ASP A 44 4.33 -18.76 11.92
C ASP A 44 5.73 -18.17 11.71
N PHE A 45 5.95 -17.42 10.63
CA PHE A 45 7.24 -16.79 10.36
C PHE A 45 7.64 -15.72 11.40
N LEU A 46 6.72 -15.28 12.26
CA LEU A 46 6.98 -14.32 13.34
C LEU A 46 7.30 -14.98 14.68
N LYS A 47 7.12 -16.28 14.83
CA LYS A 47 7.27 -16.98 16.13
C LYS A 47 8.63 -16.77 16.81
N ASP A 48 9.70 -16.65 16.00
CA ASP A 48 11.08 -16.48 16.48
C ASP A 48 11.52 -15.01 16.48
N SER A 49 10.66 -14.08 16.06
CA SER A 49 10.93 -12.63 16.11
C SER A 49 10.67 -12.09 17.51
N PRO A 50 11.58 -11.28 18.08
CA PRO A 50 11.40 -10.72 19.42
C PRO A 50 10.22 -9.76 19.44
N LYS A 51 9.45 -9.80 20.53
CA LYS A 51 8.27 -8.97 20.75
C LYS A 51 8.35 -8.20 22.07
N THR A 52 8.77 -8.88 23.14
CA THR A 52 8.70 -8.42 24.52
C THR A 52 10.07 -8.04 25.07
N THR A 53 10.07 -7.31 26.19
CA THR A 53 11.31 -7.01 26.95
C THR A 53 12.04 -8.28 27.35
N ALA A 54 11.34 -9.36 27.64
CA ALA A 54 11.94 -10.66 27.98
C ALA A 54 12.71 -11.25 26.80
N ASP A 55 12.12 -11.21 25.56
CA ASP A 55 12.78 -11.72 24.35
C ASP A 55 14.07 -10.97 24.05
N PHE A 56 14.07 -9.63 24.20
CA PHE A 56 15.27 -8.82 24.02
C PHE A 56 16.34 -9.10 25.08
N LYS A 57 15.91 -9.36 26.32
CA LYS A 57 16.83 -9.75 27.41
C LYS A 57 17.46 -11.10 27.11
N GLU A 58 16.68 -12.08 26.71
CA GLU A 58 17.17 -13.41 26.33
C GLU A 58 18.19 -13.34 25.17
N ARG A 59 17.89 -12.58 24.11
CA ARG A 59 18.85 -12.36 23.00
C ARG A 59 20.16 -11.72 23.50
N ARG A 60 20.08 -10.80 24.46
CA ARG A 60 21.26 -10.15 25.05
C ARG A 60 22.06 -11.13 25.92
N GLU A 61 21.39 -11.97 26.70
CA GLU A 61 22.03 -12.98 27.54
C GLU A 61 22.78 -14.03 26.71
N LYS A 62 22.19 -14.48 25.58
CA LYS A 62 22.86 -15.39 24.61
C LYS A 62 24.19 -14.85 24.09
N SER A 63 24.39 -13.54 24.13
CA SER A 63 25.64 -12.91 23.67
C SER A 63 26.62 -12.56 24.79
N LYS A 64 26.25 -12.72 26.09
CA LYS A 64 27.00 -12.16 27.21
C LYS A 64 28.41 -12.71 27.34
N ASP A 65 28.54 -14.03 27.25
CA ASP A 65 29.81 -14.76 27.48
C ASP A 65 30.60 -15.08 26.20
N LEU A 66 30.14 -14.54 25.05
CA LEU A 66 30.78 -14.75 23.76
C LEU A 66 31.96 -13.80 23.52
N SER A 67 32.95 -14.26 22.76
CA SER A 67 34.02 -13.41 22.25
C SER A 67 33.50 -12.32 21.31
N THR A 68 34.29 -11.30 21.04
CA THR A 68 33.92 -10.21 20.11
C THR A 68 33.60 -10.74 18.73
N GLU A 69 34.32 -11.71 18.22
CA GLU A 69 34.11 -12.36 16.93
C GLU A 69 32.77 -13.12 16.92
N GLN A 70 32.51 -13.97 17.91
CA GLN A 70 31.27 -14.72 18.07
C GLN A 70 30.05 -13.79 18.23
N LYS A 71 30.18 -12.67 18.96
CA LYS A 71 29.11 -11.64 19.02
C LYS A 71 28.79 -11.04 17.66
N ARG A 72 29.82 -10.81 16.84
CA ARG A 72 29.65 -10.28 15.47
C ARG A 72 28.93 -11.27 14.57
N GLU A 73 29.28 -12.56 14.65
CA GLU A 73 28.63 -13.61 13.89
C GLU A 73 27.17 -13.79 14.31
N LEU A 74 26.91 -13.91 15.61
CA LEU A 74 25.54 -14.03 16.13
C LEU A 74 24.66 -12.82 15.73
N LYS A 75 25.22 -11.63 15.76
CA LYS A 75 24.52 -10.42 15.29
C LYS A 75 24.19 -10.50 13.79
N LYS A 76 25.12 -10.98 12.95
CA LYS A 76 24.87 -11.19 11.51
C LYS A 76 23.77 -12.23 11.27
N GLU A 77 23.79 -13.31 12.05
CA GLU A 77 22.78 -14.37 11.97
C GLU A 77 21.39 -13.82 12.32
N PHE A 78 21.24 -13.10 13.42
CA PHE A 78 19.98 -12.45 13.78
C PHE A 78 19.52 -11.44 12.73
N GLN A 79 20.44 -10.64 12.17
CA GLN A 79 20.09 -9.69 11.10
C GLN A 79 19.60 -10.40 9.85
N LYS A 80 20.22 -11.53 9.48
CA LYS A 80 19.81 -12.35 8.34
C LYS A 80 18.43 -12.97 8.59
N GLN A 81 18.19 -13.52 9.78
CA GLN A 81 16.91 -14.08 10.18
C GLN A 81 15.80 -13.02 10.11
N GLU A 82 15.97 -11.87 10.77
CA GLU A 82 15.00 -10.77 10.76
C GLU A 82 14.77 -10.20 9.34
N GLY A 83 15.81 -10.16 8.50
CA GLY A 83 15.70 -9.76 7.10
C GLY A 83 14.84 -10.74 6.29
N ASN A 84 15.01 -12.06 6.49
CA ASN A 84 14.17 -13.07 5.88
C ASN A 84 12.72 -12.98 6.36
N THR A 85 12.50 -12.83 7.67
CA THR A 85 11.17 -12.61 8.26
C THR A 85 10.47 -11.39 7.66
N SER A 86 11.21 -10.29 7.43
CA SER A 86 10.65 -9.10 6.75
C SER A 86 10.20 -9.42 5.32
N ILE A 87 10.94 -10.25 4.57
CA ILE A 87 10.56 -10.66 3.21
C ILE A 87 9.32 -11.57 3.25
N GLU A 88 9.26 -12.51 4.19
CA GLU A 88 8.08 -13.39 4.37
C GLU A 88 6.83 -12.56 4.76
N MET A 89 6.97 -11.55 5.60
CA MET A 89 5.88 -10.66 5.97
C MET A 89 5.33 -9.87 4.75
N LYS A 90 6.22 -9.39 3.86
CA LYS A 90 5.82 -8.76 2.60
C LYS A 90 5.10 -9.75 1.68
N SER A 91 5.62 -10.97 1.56
CA SER A 91 5.04 -12.05 0.75
C SER A 91 3.66 -12.46 1.26
N TRP A 92 3.50 -12.59 2.57
CA TRP A 92 2.23 -12.87 3.24
C TRP A 92 1.19 -11.77 2.96
N TRP A 93 1.60 -10.51 3.00
CA TRP A 93 0.66 -9.43 2.75
C TRP A 93 0.21 -9.35 1.29
N ILE A 94 1.14 -9.58 0.34
CA ILE A 94 0.79 -9.71 -1.08
C ILE A 94 -0.17 -10.89 -1.30
N ASP A 95 0.02 -11.99 -0.58
CA ASP A 95 -0.87 -13.15 -0.68
C ASP A 95 -2.31 -12.81 -0.25
N LYS A 96 -2.48 -12.11 0.87
CA LYS A 96 -3.78 -11.58 1.29
C LYS A 96 -4.43 -10.64 0.25
N MET A 97 -3.65 -9.78 -0.40
CA MET A 97 -4.14 -8.89 -1.45
C MET A 97 -4.63 -9.65 -2.68
N ARG A 98 -3.96 -10.76 -3.05
CA ARG A 98 -4.26 -11.55 -4.24
C ARG A 98 -5.48 -12.44 -4.09
N HIS A 99 -5.75 -12.94 -2.90
CA HIS A 99 -6.77 -13.96 -2.65
C HIS A 99 -8.02 -13.43 -1.92
N SER A 100 -8.16 -12.12 -1.78
CA SER A 100 -9.35 -11.53 -1.17
C SER A 100 -10.46 -11.32 -2.19
N ASP A 101 -11.66 -11.85 -1.91
CA ASP A 101 -12.87 -11.56 -2.71
C ASP A 101 -13.29 -10.09 -2.58
N TYR A 102 -12.98 -9.46 -1.43
CA TYR A 102 -13.28 -8.06 -1.13
C TYR A 102 -12.01 -7.33 -0.67
N PRO A 103 -11.11 -6.95 -1.60
CA PRO A 103 -9.76 -6.48 -1.28
C PRO A 103 -9.69 -5.05 -0.71
N LEU A 104 -10.83 -4.36 -0.54
CA LEU A 104 -10.86 -2.97 -0.08
C LEU A 104 -10.20 -2.79 1.30
N GLN A 105 -10.35 -3.78 2.22
CA GLN A 105 -9.68 -3.71 3.52
C GLN A 105 -8.15 -3.70 3.37
N GLU A 106 -7.60 -4.56 2.51
CA GLU A 106 -6.16 -4.60 2.27
C GLU A 106 -5.68 -3.32 1.54
N LYS A 107 -6.46 -2.81 0.59
CA LYS A 107 -6.17 -1.54 -0.10
C LYS A 107 -6.14 -0.36 0.87
N MET A 108 -7.11 -0.29 1.79
CA MET A 108 -7.12 0.70 2.87
C MET A 108 -5.95 0.50 3.83
N THR A 109 -5.57 -0.74 4.14
CA THR A 109 -4.41 -1.02 5.00
C THR A 109 -3.11 -0.52 4.37
N VAL A 110 -2.91 -0.70 3.05
CA VAL A 110 -1.76 -0.14 2.32
C VAL A 110 -1.77 1.39 2.38
N PHE A 111 -2.93 2.01 2.15
CA PHE A 111 -3.11 3.45 2.29
C PHE A 111 -2.76 3.95 3.70
N LEU A 112 -3.30 3.32 4.74
CA LEU A 112 -3.05 3.70 6.13
C LEU A 112 -1.59 3.51 6.53
N HIS A 113 -0.91 2.47 6.00
CA HIS A 113 0.53 2.27 6.18
C HIS A 113 1.37 3.36 5.51
N ASN A 114 0.85 3.95 4.42
CA ASN A 114 1.46 5.10 3.76
C ASN A 114 1.13 6.43 4.46
N HIS A 115 0.04 6.48 5.22
CA HIS A 115 -0.38 7.65 5.99
C HIS A 115 0.28 7.70 7.38
N PHE A 116 0.27 6.59 8.11
CA PHE A 116 0.89 6.41 9.44
C PHE A 116 2.18 5.58 9.30
N VAL A 117 3.20 6.18 8.72
CA VAL A 117 4.43 5.48 8.39
C VAL A 117 5.19 5.01 9.62
N ALA A 118 5.51 3.72 9.64
CA ALA A 118 6.53 3.13 10.50
C ALA A 118 7.28 2.06 9.70
N THR A 119 8.61 2.20 9.58
CA THR A 119 9.41 1.34 8.70
C THR A 119 10.20 0.28 9.44
N TYR A 120 10.29 -0.92 8.84
CA TYR A 120 11.14 -1.98 9.39
C TYR A 120 12.61 -1.55 9.50
N GLN A 121 13.13 -0.80 8.52
CA GLN A 121 14.52 -0.34 8.54
C GLN A 121 14.88 0.48 9.79
N LYS A 122 13.96 1.32 10.28
CA LYS A 122 14.17 2.13 11.49
C LYS A 122 13.78 1.38 12.77
N VAL A 123 12.64 0.69 12.75
CA VAL A 123 12.11 -0.04 13.93
C VAL A 123 12.94 -1.27 14.24
N ASN A 124 13.38 -2.02 13.22
CA ASN A 124 14.19 -3.24 13.30
C ASN A 124 13.59 -4.37 14.15
N ILE A 125 12.25 -4.42 14.27
CA ILE A 125 11.49 -5.42 15.00
C ILE A 125 10.28 -5.79 14.16
N ASN A 126 10.31 -6.98 13.54
CA ASN A 126 9.24 -7.42 12.64
C ASN A 126 7.90 -7.55 13.36
N HIS A 127 7.88 -8.05 14.60
CA HIS A 127 6.65 -8.20 15.36
C HIS A 127 5.93 -6.87 15.58
N TRP A 128 6.64 -5.79 15.89
CA TRP A 128 6.03 -4.47 16.08
C TRP A 128 5.52 -3.87 14.78
N ILE A 129 6.20 -4.12 13.66
CA ILE A 129 5.71 -3.72 12.33
C ILE A 129 4.45 -4.52 11.94
N PHE A 130 4.42 -5.81 12.25
CA PHE A 130 3.24 -6.64 12.07
C PHE A 130 2.06 -6.15 12.94
N GLU A 131 2.28 -5.89 14.22
CA GLU A 131 1.26 -5.34 15.12
C GLU A 131 0.72 -3.99 14.63
N HIS A 132 1.60 -3.12 14.11
CA HIS A 132 1.19 -1.87 13.48
C HIS A 132 0.32 -2.11 12.24
N ASN A 133 0.71 -3.05 11.37
CA ASN A 133 -0.10 -3.44 10.21
C ASN A 133 -1.47 -3.99 10.61
N GLN A 134 -1.53 -4.84 11.64
CA GLN A 134 -2.79 -5.37 12.16
C GLN A 134 -3.67 -4.29 12.80
N LEU A 135 -3.06 -3.33 13.49
CA LEU A 135 -3.76 -2.16 14.04
C LEU A 135 -4.44 -1.37 12.92
N LEU A 136 -3.70 -1.04 11.86
CA LEU A 136 -4.23 -0.31 10.70
C LEU A 136 -5.35 -1.08 9.99
N ARG A 137 -5.18 -2.40 9.79
CA ARG A 137 -6.20 -3.27 9.17
C ARG A 137 -7.47 -3.32 10.00
N LYS A 138 -7.36 -3.49 11.31
CA LYS A 138 -8.49 -3.51 12.24
C LYS A 138 -9.32 -2.22 12.18
N HIS A 139 -8.67 -1.09 12.03
CA HIS A 139 -9.28 0.23 12.00
C HIS A 139 -9.51 0.79 10.58
N ALA A 140 -9.34 -0.03 9.53
CA ALA A 140 -9.40 0.42 8.14
C ALA A 140 -10.72 1.12 7.77
N PHE A 141 -11.81 0.78 8.44
CA PHE A 141 -13.15 1.33 8.24
C PHE A 141 -13.75 1.97 9.51
N GLY A 142 -12.93 2.14 10.54
CA GLY A 142 -13.34 2.68 11.85
C GLY A 142 -13.25 4.20 11.92
N ASN A 143 -13.14 4.71 13.15
CA ASN A 143 -13.03 6.13 13.44
C ASN A 143 -11.56 6.61 13.35
N LEU A 144 -11.29 7.67 12.58
CA LEU A 144 -9.92 8.18 12.38
C LEU A 144 -9.31 8.73 13.68
N ARG A 145 -10.09 9.37 14.53
CA ARG A 145 -9.63 9.89 15.83
C ARG A 145 -9.13 8.75 16.71
N GLU A 146 -9.93 7.69 16.84
CA GLU A 146 -9.57 6.51 17.63
C GLU A 146 -8.38 5.75 17.03
N LEU A 147 -8.32 5.64 15.70
CA LEU A 147 -7.14 5.09 15.02
C LEU A 147 -5.89 5.92 15.35
N THR A 148 -5.96 7.24 15.30
CA THR A 148 -4.83 8.13 15.62
C THR A 148 -4.34 7.93 17.05
N LYS A 149 -5.25 7.86 18.04
CA LYS A 149 -4.93 7.54 19.44
C LYS A 149 -4.21 6.19 19.56
N ALA A 150 -4.69 5.18 18.86
CA ALA A 150 -4.10 3.85 18.90
C ALA A 150 -2.72 3.79 18.21
N VAL A 151 -2.54 4.50 17.10
CA VAL A 151 -1.26 4.61 16.38
C VAL A 151 -0.21 5.29 17.24
N LEU A 152 -0.53 6.37 17.94
CA LEU A 152 0.42 7.04 18.85
C LEU A 152 0.94 6.12 19.95
N LYS A 153 0.17 5.12 20.35
CA LYS A 153 0.55 4.13 21.37
C LYS A 153 1.15 2.85 20.78
N SER A 154 1.30 2.74 19.45
CA SER A 154 1.96 1.57 18.86
C SER A 154 3.47 1.61 19.07
N ASN A 155 4.07 0.48 19.47
CA ASN A 155 5.51 0.38 19.68
C ASN A 155 6.30 0.74 18.42
N ALA A 156 5.79 0.38 17.24
CA ALA A 156 6.41 0.73 15.97
C ALA A 156 6.50 2.25 15.78
N MET A 157 5.41 2.99 16.03
CA MET A 157 5.38 4.45 15.88
C MET A 157 6.29 5.15 16.89
N LEU A 158 6.20 4.75 18.16
CA LEU A 158 7.02 5.33 19.24
C LEU A 158 8.52 5.15 18.97
N ARG A 159 8.90 4.00 18.41
CA ARG A 159 10.30 3.74 18.04
C ARG A 159 10.68 4.46 16.74
N TYR A 160 9.79 4.48 15.76
CA TYR A 160 10.05 5.11 14.47
C TYR A 160 10.28 6.62 14.56
N LEU A 161 9.53 7.30 15.43
CA LEU A 161 9.62 8.75 15.65
C LEU A 161 10.40 9.12 16.92
N ASP A 162 11.21 8.20 17.44
CA ASP A 162 12.15 8.40 18.57
C ASP A 162 11.50 8.94 19.86
N ASN A 163 10.18 8.66 20.08
CA ASN A 163 9.49 9.18 21.26
C ASN A 163 9.98 8.53 22.58
N ASN A 164 10.68 7.39 22.52
CA ASN A 164 11.35 6.82 23.69
C ASN A 164 12.41 7.78 24.31
N ASP A 165 12.95 8.72 23.51
CA ASP A 165 13.92 9.73 23.94
C ASP A 165 13.24 11.02 24.41
N ASN A 166 11.90 11.14 24.24
CA ASN A 166 11.10 12.29 24.66
C ASN A 166 10.75 12.18 26.16
N ARG A 167 11.34 13.05 26.98
CA ARG A 167 11.20 13.02 28.43
C ARG A 167 11.27 14.42 29.05
N LYS A 168 10.71 14.55 30.25
CA LYS A 168 10.81 15.77 31.04
C LYS A 168 12.25 16.28 31.11
N GLY A 169 12.44 17.54 30.79
CA GLY A 169 13.76 18.19 30.75
C GLY A 169 14.59 17.90 29.48
N LYS A 170 14.15 17.00 28.61
CA LYS A 170 14.75 16.74 27.29
C LYS A 170 13.63 16.38 26.30
N ILE A 171 12.93 17.39 25.83
CA ILE A 171 11.79 17.23 24.93
C ILE A 171 12.27 16.90 23.51
N ASN A 172 11.62 15.90 22.89
CA ASN A 172 11.78 15.53 21.49
C ASN A 172 10.47 15.83 20.76
N GLU A 173 10.52 16.76 19.80
CA GLU A 173 9.33 17.26 19.08
C GLU A 173 8.90 16.36 17.90
N ASN A 174 9.69 15.36 17.53
CA ASN A 174 9.53 14.63 16.28
C ASN A 174 8.12 14.04 16.14
N LEU A 175 7.66 13.23 17.10
CA LEU A 175 6.31 12.64 17.05
C LEU A 175 5.19 13.69 17.05
N SER A 176 5.35 14.77 17.84
CA SER A 176 4.38 15.86 17.92
C SER A 176 4.27 16.61 16.58
N ARG A 177 5.40 16.91 15.95
CA ARG A 177 5.47 17.59 14.66
C ARG A 177 4.78 16.76 13.58
N GLU A 178 5.13 15.47 13.45
CA GLU A 178 4.56 14.59 12.45
C GLU A 178 3.06 14.32 12.67
N LEU A 179 2.63 14.26 13.93
CA LEU A 179 1.21 14.16 14.29
C LEU A 179 0.40 15.32 13.71
N LEU A 180 0.90 16.55 13.82
CA LEU A 180 0.22 17.75 13.32
C LEU A 180 0.38 17.90 11.81
N GLU A 181 1.60 17.73 11.30
CA GLU A 181 1.94 18.05 9.91
C GLU A 181 1.50 16.98 8.92
N LEU A 182 1.75 15.69 9.22
CA LEU A 182 1.56 14.61 8.25
C LEU A 182 0.35 13.73 8.54
N PHE A 183 -0.09 13.63 9.81
CA PHE A 183 -1.12 12.67 10.17
C PHE A 183 -2.51 13.31 10.37
N THR A 184 -2.59 14.63 10.69
CA THR A 184 -3.87 15.23 11.04
C THR A 184 -4.20 16.56 10.34
N LEU A 185 -3.49 17.64 10.64
CA LEU A 185 -3.91 18.99 10.21
C LEU A 185 -3.30 19.44 8.88
N GLY A 186 -2.09 18.99 8.56
CA GLY A 186 -1.32 19.51 7.44
C GLY A 186 -0.53 20.77 7.75
N ILE A 187 0.47 21.05 6.92
CA ILE A 187 1.38 22.20 7.07
C ILE A 187 0.59 23.51 7.16
N GLY A 188 1.01 24.40 8.09
CA GLY A 188 0.45 25.75 8.21
C GLY A 188 -0.82 25.84 9.07
N ASN A 189 -1.30 24.74 9.65
CA ASN A 189 -2.53 24.72 10.46
C ASN A 189 -2.28 24.56 11.98
N TYR A 190 -1.07 24.84 12.41
CA TYR A 190 -0.61 24.77 13.80
C TYR A 190 0.56 25.76 14.01
N SER A 191 0.86 26.09 15.27
CA SER A 191 2.00 26.91 15.65
C SER A 191 3.17 26.07 16.13
N GLU A 192 4.40 26.63 16.16
CA GLU A 192 5.57 26.00 16.78
C GLU A 192 5.35 25.77 18.29
N GLU A 193 4.53 26.60 18.94
CA GLU A 193 4.17 26.41 20.35
C GLU A 193 3.27 25.18 20.53
N ASP A 194 2.34 24.91 19.60
CA ASP A 194 1.52 23.70 19.62
C ASP A 194 2.39 22.45 19.47
N ILE A 195 3.42 22.47 18.59
CA ILE A 195 4.37 21.36 18.46
C ILE A 195 5.08 21.11 19.80
N LYS A 196 5.64 22.15 20.42
CA LYS A 196 6.38 22.02 21.67
C LYS A 196 5.50 21.53 22.81
N ASN A 197 4.30 22.05 22.91
CA ASN A 197 3.36 21.66 23.96
C ASN A 197 2.80 20.24 23.72
N GLY A 198 2.52 19.88 22.49
CA GLY A 198 2.20 18.49 22.13
C GLY A 198 3.33 17.51 22.47
N ALA A 199 4.59 17.90 22.24
CA ALA A 199 5.75 17.10 22.61
C ALA A 199 5.88 16.92 24.14
N LYS A 200 5.58 17.96 24.97
CA LYS A 200 5.49 17.81 26.42
C LYS A 200 4.39 16.81 26.82
N ALA A 201 3.22 16.90 26.21
CA ALA A 201 2.12 15.97 26.46
C ALA A 201 2.48 14.51 26.13
N LEU A 202 3.37 14.29 25.15
CA LEU A 202 3.88 12.98 24.72
C LEU A 202 5.14 12.55 25.48
N ALA A 203 5.75 13.41 26.31
CA ALA A 203 6.96 13.09 27.06
C ALA A 203 6.70 11.94 28.05
N GLY A 204 7.59 10.94 28.05
CA GLY A 204 7.47 9.74 28.87
C GLY A 204 6.62 8.63 28.26
N LEU A 205 5.87 8.88 27.19
CA LEU A 205 5.17 7.81 26.44
C LEU A 205 6.23 6.96 25.72
N SER A 206 6.37 5.70 26.13
CA SER A 206 7.46 4.80 25.74
C SER A 206 6.94 3.44 25.34
N THR A 207 7.74 2.68 24.57
CA THR A 207 7.43 1.30 24.18
C THR A 207 7.33 0.37 25.38
N GLY A 208 6.42 -0.62 25.32
CA GLY A 208 6.18 -1.65 26.33
C GLY A 208 5.73 -2.98 25.73
N ASP A 209 5.56 -4.00 26.56
CA ASP A 209 5.23 -5.36 26.10
C ASP A 209 3.83 -5.47 25.48
N ASN A 210 2.90 -4.58 25.87
CA ASN A 210 1.52 -4.54 25.36
C ASN A 210 1.19 -3.23 24.61
N GLY A 211 2.20 -2.59 24.01
CA GLY A 211 2.09 -1.27 23.40
C GLY A 211 2.63 -0.15 24.28
N GLY A 212 2.51 1.09 23.81
CA GLY A 212 3.05 2.26 24.49
C GLY A 212 2.36 2.57 25.82
N PHE A 213 3.14 2.97 26.80
CA PHE A 213 2.68 3.40 28.11
C PHE A 213 3.50 4.56 28.64
N TYR A 214 2.94 5.36 29.56
CA TYR A 214 3.67 6.44 30.20
C TYR A 214 4.56 5.93 31.33
N ARG A 215 5.84 6.31 31.29
CA ARG A 215 6.79 6.12 32.39
C ARG A 215 6.76 7.36 33.29
N GLU A 216 6.03 7.27 34.40
CA GLU A 216 5.76 8.40 35.30
C GLU A 216 7.03 9.19 35.71
N LYS A 217 8.15 8.50 35.96
CA LYS A 217 9.42 9.12 36.38
C LYS A 217 10.01 10.09 35.34
N ILE A 218 9.66 9.96 34.07
CA ILE A 218 10.21 10.76 32.98
C ILE A 218 9.10 11.47 32.18
N ALA A 219 7.84 11.27 32.56
CA ALA A 219 6.72 11.99 31.98
C ALA A 219 6.75 13.47 32.38
N ASP A 220 6.34 14.34 31.46
CA ASP A 220 6.11 15.75 31.74
C ASP A 220 4.61 15.93 32.08
N ASP A 221 4.36 16.44 33.27
CA ASP A 221 2.99 16.72 33.76
C ASP A 221 2.79 18.21 34.02
N SER A 222 3.56 19.05 33.34
CA SER A 222 3.38 20.50 33.41
C SER A 222 2.05 20.92 32.75
N GLU A 223 1.46 21.99 33.27
CA GLU A 223 0.33 22.65 32.59
C GLU A 223 0.81 23.26 31.28
N ILE A 224 0.10 22.97 30.18
CA ILE A 224 0.41 23.48 28.84
C ILE A 224 -0.82 24.14 28.23
N THR A 225 -0.59 25.01 27.24
CA THR A 225 -1.65 25.55 26.38
C THR A 225 -1.55 24.88 25.01
N TYR A 226 -2.59 24.14 24.59
CA TYR A 226 -2.61 23.42 23.33
C TYR A 226 -3.84 23.81 22.51
N PHE A 227 -3.64 24.43 21.34
CA PHE A 227 -4.70 25.03 20.53
C PHE A 227 -5.65 25.92 21.38
N GLY A 228 -5.09 26.76 22.23
CA GLY A 228 -5.84 27.69 23.10
C GLY A 228 -6.47 27.06 24.34
N LYS A 229 -6.46 25.73 24.50
CA LYS A 229 -6.92 25.03 25.70
C LYS A 229 -5.79 24.85 26.69
N LYS A 230 -6.05 25.19 27.96
CA LYS A 230 -5.08 25.13 29.05
C LYS A 230 -5.36 23.93 29.97
N GLY A 231 -4.34 23.12 30.29
CA GLY A 231 -4.52 21.97 31.14
C GLY A 231 -3.31 21.01 31.17
N HIS A 232 -3.50 19.87 31.83
CA HIS A 232 -2.56 18.76 31.87
C HIS A 232 -3.02 17.70 30.88
N PHE A 233 -2.37 17.60 29.73
CA PHE A 233 -2.81 16.72 28.65
C PHE A 233 -1.84 15.54 28.42
N LYS A 234 -2.38 14.39 28.08
CA LYS A 234 -1.67 13.21 27.60
C LYS A 234 -2.09 12.89 26.15
N SER A 235 -1.55 11.85 25.56
CA SER A 235 -1.71 11.49 24.14
C SER A 235 -3.17 11.54 23.64
N ASP A 236 -4.12 10.95 24.36
CA ASP A 236 -5.50 10.89 23.92
C ASP A 236 -6.18 12.28 23.90
N ALA A 237 -5.93 13.06 24.95
CA ALA A 237 -6.48 14.41 25.06
C ALA A 237 -5.97 15.36 23.96
N ILE A 238 -4.67 15.29 23.61
CA ILE A 238 -4.14 16.12 22.52
C ILE A 238 -4.74 15.72 21.17
N VAL A 239 -4.98 14.42 20.93
CA VAL A 239 -5.67 13.96 19.72
C VAL A 239 -7.10 14.51 19.67
N ASP A 240 -7.85 14.43 20.77
CA ASP A 240 -9.21 14.99 20.82
C ASP A 240 -9.23 16.50 20.47
N ILE A 241 -8.29 17.28 21.04
CA ILE A 241 -8.15 18.72 20.75
C ILE A 241 -7.79 18.96 19.28
N ILE A 242 -6.93 18.14 18.67
CA ILE A 242 -6.59 18.24 17.25
C ILE A 242 -7.83 18.03 16.38
N PHE A 243 -8.66 17.03 16.68
CA PHE A 243 -9.86 16.73 15.88
C PHE A 243 -10.98 17.76 16.03
N GLU A 244 -10.93 18.64 17.03
CA GLU A 244 -11.80 19.81 17.12
C GLU A 244 -11.39 20.92 16.12
N GLN A 245 -10.14 20.96 15.64
CA GLN A 245 -9.64 22.01 14.75
C GLN A 245 -10.35 22.00 13.40
N LYS A 246 -10.63 23.19 12.86
CA LYS A 246 -11.39 23.36 11.61
C LYS A 246 -10.81 22.55 10.44
N ASN A 247 -9.49 22.44 10.34
CA ASN A 247 -8.80 21.83 9.21
C ASN A 247 -8.60 20.32 9.33
N SER A 248 -8.96 19.69 10.46
CA SER A 248 -8.70 18.26 10.72
C SER A 248 -9.30 17.27 9.72
N PRO A 249 -10.44 17.53 9.01
CA PRO A 249 -10.96 16.56 8.07
C PRO A 249 -10.25 16.56 6.70
N TYR A 250 -9.58 17.67 6.34
CA TYR A 250 -9.22 17.88 4.93
C TYR A 250 -7.97 17.14 4.49
N LEU A 251 -6.93 17.02 5.33
CA LEU A 251 -5.70 16.30 4.97
C LEU A 251 -6.01 14.82 4.65
N PHE A 252 -6.72 14.15 5.53
CA PHE A 252 -7.04 12.73 5.35
C PHE A 252 -7.95 12.54 4.13
N THR A 253 -8.98 13.36 3.96
CA THR A 253 -9.89 13.33 2.81
C THR A 253 -9.13 13.52 1.49
N ARG A 254 -8.22 14.50 1.43
CA ARG A 254 -7.35 14.72 0.26
C ARG A 254 -6.55 13.48 -0.08
N LYS A 255 -5.90 12.87 0.92
CA LYS A 255 -5.10 11.65 0.72
C LYS A 255 -5.95 10.45 0.30
N ILE A 256 -7.18 10.31 0.79
CA ILE A 256 -8.13 9.29 0.31
C ILE A 256 -8.46 9.50 -1.17
N LEU A 257 -8.82 10.72 -1.56
CA LEU A 257 -9.10 11.04 -2.96
C LEU A 257 -7.89 10.77 -3.86
N GLN A 258 -6.69 11.12 -3.40
CA GLN A 258 -5.43 10.86 -4.13
C GLN A 258 -5.13 9.37 -4.26
N TRP A 259 -5.42 8.59 -3.23
CA TRP A 259 -5.13 7.17 -3.24
C TRP A 259 -6.08 6.37 -4.12
N PHE A 260 -7.35 6.75 -4.16
CA PHE A 260 -8.39 5.94 -4.81
C PHE A 260 -8.85 6.49 -6.15
N ILE A 261 -8.91 7.81 -6.35
CA ILE A 261 -9.62 8.41 -7.47
C ILE A 261 -8.75 9.30 -8.37
N TYR A 262 -8.09 10.31 -7.82
CA TYR A 262 -7.41 11.38 -8.56
C TYR A 262 -5.97 11.57 -8.11
N ASP A 263 -5.02 11.67 -9.01
CA ASP A 263 -3.66 12.09 -8.61
C ASP A 263 -3.67 13.50 -8.02
N THR A 264 -4.54 14.39 -8.52
CA THR A 264 -4.68 15.77 -8.04
C THR A 264 -6.16 16.13 -7.85
N PRO A 265 -6.76 15.83 -6.69
CA PRO A 265 -8.15 16.20 -6.40
C PRO A 265 -8.28 17.71 -6.25
N SER A 266 -9.40 18.29 -6.71
CA SER A 266 -9.68 19.71 -6.52
C SER A 266 -9.94 20.05 -5.04
N GLU A 267 -9.62 21.31 -4.65
CA GLU A 267 -9.91 21.80 -3.29
C GLU A 267 -11.40 21.73 -2.97
N GLU A 268 -12.26 22.01 -3.96
CA GLU A 268 -13.71 21.93 -3.81
C GLU A 268 -14.16 20.51 -3.41
N LEU A 269 -13.65 19.47 -4.08
CA LEU A 269 -13.95 18.08 -3.72
C LEU A 269 -13.42 17.72 -2.33
N VAL A 270 -12.22 18.20 -1.99
CA VAL A 270 -11.63 17.95 -0.67
C VAL A 270 -12.50 18.58 0.42
N HIS A 271 -12.98 19.80 0.23
CA HIS A 271 -13.88 20.46 1.18
C HIS A 271 -15.24 19.76 1.24
N TYR A 272 -15.84 19.44 0.10
CA TYR A 272 -17.13 18.76 0.04
C TYR A 272 -17.16 17.45 0.83
N TYR A 273 -16.20 16.56 0.58
CA TYR A 273 -16.11 15.29 1.30
C TYR A 273 -15.56 15.45 2.72
N GLY A 274 -14.67 16.41 2.96
CA GLY A 274 -14.11 16.69 4.27
C GLY A 274 -15.15 17.21 5.26
N ASP A 275 -16.04 18.11 4.82
CA ASP A 275 -17.15 18.60 5.65
C ASP A 275 -18.13 17.47 6.01
N TYR A 276 -18.40 16.58 5.05
CA TYR A 276 -19.19 15.38 5.33
C TYR A 276 -18.47 14.46 6.33
N PHE A 277 -17.17 14.26 6.20
CA PHE A 277 -16.36 13.46 7.12
C PHE A 277 -16.42 13.98 8.54
N ARG A 278 -16.29 15.31 8.73
CA ARG A 278 -16.51 15.96 10.03
C ARG A 278 -17.92 15.72 10.55
N LYS A 279 -18.95 15.89 9.70
CA LYS A 279 -20.36 15.66 10.08
C LYS A 279 -20.62 14.22 10.52
N LYS A 280 -19.83 13.26 10.03
CA LYS A 280 -19.87 11.84 10.43
C LYS A 280 -18.90 11.51 11.56
N ASP A 281 -18.46 12.50 12.33
CA ASP A 281 -17.53 12.37 13.45
C ASP A 281 -16.28 11.53 13.11
N PHE A 282 -15.72 11.77 11.93
CA PHE A 282 -14.51 11.11 11.42
C PHE A 282 -14.60 9.59 11.26
N GLU A 283 -15.81 9.07 11.02
CA GLU A 283 -16.03 7.68 10.64
C GLU A 283 -15.58 7.43 9.20
N ILE A 284 -14.58 6.56 9.00
CA ILE A 284 -13.96 6.30 7.69
C ILE A 284 -14.95 5.59 6.75
N LYS A 285 -15.70 4.59 7.26
CA LYS A 285 -16.66 3.85 6.43
C LYS A 285 -17.68 4.77 5.73
N PRO A 286 -18.41 5.67 6.40
CA PRO A 286 -19.35 6.57 5.73
C PRO A 286 -18.68 7.50 4.71
N LEU A 287 -17.43 7.95 4.97
CA LEU A 287 -16.66 8.75 4.02
C LEU A 287 -16.39 7.98 2.73
N LEU A 288 -15.86 6.75 2.85
CA LEU A 288 -15.55 5.90 1.70
C LEU A 288 -16.81 5.54 0.91
N GLU A 289 -17.89 5.16 1.60
CA GLU A 289 -19.17 4.86 0.99
C GLU A 289 -19.68 6.03 0.15
N LYS A 290 -19.68 7.25 0.70
CA LYS A 290 -20.08 8.46 -0.02
C LYS A 290 -19.19 8.72 -1.23
N ILE A 291 -17.87 8.74 -1.06
CA ILE A 291 -16.91 8.98 -2.15
C ILE A 291 -17.12 7.95 -3.26
N PHE A 292 -17.10 6.66 -2.94
CA PHE A 292 -17.13 5.62 -3.95
C PHE A 292 -18.49 5.52 -4.68
N THR A 293 -19.59 5.81 -3.99
CA THR A 293 -20.91 5.81 -4.62
C THR A 293 -21.08 7.02 -5.55
N GLU A 294 -20.66 8.22 -5.14
CA GLU A 294 -20.82 9.43 -5.96
C GLU A 294 -19.84 9.50 -7.12
N GLU A 295 -18.61 9.01 -6.93
CA GLU A 295 -17.58 8.99 -7.98
C GLU A 295 -17.76 7.81 -8.95
N PHE A 296 -18.54 6.78 -8.59
CA PHE A 296 -18.81 5.63 -9.46
C PHE A 296 -19.45 6.03 -10.78
N ASP A 297 -20.34 7.01 -10.77
CA ASP A 297 -21.07 7.46 -11.96
C ASP A 297 -20.34 8.54 -12.77
N ARG A 298 -19.18 9.02 -12.28
CA ARG A 298 -18.37 10.00 -13.00
C ARG A 298 -17.39 9.31 -13.95
N ASP A 299 -17.05 10.01 -15.02
CA ASP A 299 -15.97 9.59 -15.92
C ASP A 299 -14.63 10.04 -15.35
N THR A 300 -14.00 9.12 -14.61
CA THR A 300 -12.74 9.36 -13.90
C THR A 300 -11.63 8.40 -14.35
N ALA A 301 -11.87 7.61 -15.42
CA ALA A 301 -10.85 6.74 -15.99
C ALA A 301 -9.65 7.55 -16.50
N GLY A 302 -8.44 7.08 -16.20
CA GLY A 302 -7.21 7.78 -16.57
C GLY A 302 -6.78 8.91 -15.62
N SER A 303 -7.52 9.16 -14.53
CA SER A 303 -7.24 10.25 -13.58
C SER A 303 -6.14 9.92 -12.56
N LYS A 304 -5.64 8.67 -12.54
CA LYS A 304 -4.65 8.19 -11.57
C LYS A 304 -3.65 7.23 -12.21
N ILE A 305 -2.37 7.38 -11.89
CA ILE A 305 -1.32 6.44 -12.27
C ILE A 305 -1.38 5.21 -11.35
N LYS A 306 -1.35 4.01 -11.96
CA LYS A 306 -1.28 2.74 -11.22
C LYS A 306 -0.02 2.68 -10.37
N ASN A 307 -0.16 2.35 -9.10
CA ASN A 307 0.99 2.03 -8.27
C ASN A 307 1.60 0.66 -8.67
N PRO A 308 2.83 0.34 -8.23
CA PRO A 308 3.51 -0.91 -8.59
C PRO A 308 2.76 -2.19 -8.22
N LEU A 309 1.97 -2.20 -7.12
CA LEU A 309 1.13 -3.33 -6.74
C LEU A 309 -0.04 -3.51 -7.73
N GLU A 310 -0.77 -2.43 -8.02
CA GLU A 310 -1.89 -2.44 -8.97
C GLU A 310 -1.43 -2.94 -10.34
N TYR A 311 -0.29 -2.44 -10.84
CA TYR A 311 0.26 -2.88 -12.12
C TYR A 311 0.60 -4.38 -12.12
N ASN A 312 1.37 -4.85 -11.14
CA ASN A 312 1.84 -6.23 -11.10
C ASN A 312 0.70 -7.24 -10.86
N LEU A 313 -0.17 -6.94 -9.86
CA LEU A 313 -1.24 -7.86 -9.50
C LEU A 313 -2.33 -7.91 -10.56
N GLN A 314 -2.56 -6.82 -11.31
CA GLN A 314 -3.46 -6.86 -12.47
C GLN A 314 -2.91 -7.80 -13.56
N LEU A 315 -1.64 -7.71 -13.92
CA LEU A 315 -1.05 -8.60 -14.93
C LEU A 315 -1.12 -10.07 -14.53
N LEU A 316 -0.82 -10.40 -13.27
CA LEU A 316 -0.91 -11.77 -12.76
C LEU A 316 -2.35 -12.30 -12.82
N SER A 317 -3.31 -11.45 -12.47
CA SER A 317 -4.73 -11.78 -12.49
C SER A 317 -5.24 -12.03 -13.90
N GLU A 318 -4.94 -11.12 -14.85
CA GLU A 318 -5.37 -11.22 -16.24
C GLU A 318 -4.84 -12.48 -16.95
N LEU A 319 -3.63 -12.89 -16.62
CA LEU A 319 -2.96 -14.07 -17.19
C LEU A 319 -3.14 -15.34 -16.35
N HIS A 320 -3.96 -15.32 -15.31
CA HIS A 320 -4.18 -16.41 -14.35
C HIS A 320 -2.87 -17.04 -13.81
N ILE A 321 -1.80 -16.22 -13.69
CA ILE A 321 -0.52 -16.68 -13.21
C ILE A 321 -0.56 -16.87 -11.69
N GLN A 322 -0.20 -18.10 -11.26
CA GLN A 322 -0.05 -18.46 -9.84
C GLN A 322 1.44 -18.68 -9.53
N PRO A 323 2.17 -17.65 -9.04
CA PRO A 323 3.57 -17.80 -8.70
C PRO A 323 3.73 -18.73 -7.49
N LYS A 324 4.75 -19.57 -7.49
CA LYS A 324 5.09 -20.47 -6.35
C LYS A 324 5.47 -19.70 -5.08
N THR A 325 5.89 -18.47 -5.21
CA THR A 325 6.26 -17.56 -4.13
C THR A 325 6.08 -16.12 -4.56
N ASN A 326 5.72 -15.25 -3.63
CA ASN A 326 5.57 -13.81 -3.89
C ASN A 326 6.89 -13.01 -3.82
N ARG A 327 8.03 -13.65 -3.52
CA ARG A 327 9.34 -12.97 -3.43
C ARG A 327 9.75 -12.20 -4.70
N PRO A 328 9.51 -12.70 -5.93
CA PRO A 328 9.75 -11.91 -7.14
C PRO A 328 8.87 -10.66 -7.23
N ILE A 329 7.62 -10.75 -6.79
CA ILE A 329 6.70 -9.59 -6.74
C ILE A 329 7.23 -8.56 -5.75
N VAL A 330 7.66 -8.99 -4.54
CA VAL A 330 8.30 -8.12 -3.54
C VAL A 330 9.50 -7.40 -4.13
N ALA A 331 10.37 -8.11 -4.86
CA ALA A 331 11.55 -7.52 -5.49
C ALA A 331 11.17 -6.50 -6.57
N PHE A 332 10.18 -6.83 -7.41
CA PHE A 332 9.72 -5.95 -8.47
C PHE A 332 9.13 -4.65 -7.92
N ILE A 333 8.14 -4.71 -7.03
CA ILE A 333 7.50 -3.50 -6.49
C ILE A 333 8.49 -2.62 -5.73
N LYS A 334 9.46 -3.22 -5.05
CA LYS A 334 10.57 -2.50 -4.40
C LYS A 334 11.41 -1.73 -5.42
N SER A 335 11.76 -2.33 -6.55
CA SER A 335 12.55 -1.66 -7.60
C SER A 335 11.78 -0.52 -8.28
N GLN A 336 10.44 -0.58 -8.21
CA GLN A 336 9.54 0.48 -8.69
C GLN A 336 9.30 1.59 -7.64
N GLY A 337 10.08 1.60 -6.54
CA GLY A 337 9.96 2.59 -5.46
C GLY A 337 8.88 2.30 -4.43
N MET A 338 8.22 1.13 -4.47
CA MET A 338 7.20 0.74 -3.49
C MET A 338 7.68 -0.47 -2.67
N ASP A 339 8.51 -0.23 -1.64
CA ASP A 339 8.93 -1.28 -0.71
C ASP A 339 7.96 -1.35 0.48
N LEU A 340 7.14 -2.41 0.56
CA LEU A 340 6.20 -2.62 1.65
C LEU A 340 6.93 -2.62 3.00
N PHE A 341 6.36 -1.96 4.01
CA PHE A 341 6.95 -1.75 5.34
C PHE A 341 8.26 -0.95 5.36
N ASN A 342 8.66 -0.36 4.23
CA ASN A 342 9.86 0.48 4.13
C ASN A 342 9.60 1.67 3.19
N GLN A 343 8.71 2.55 3.58
CA GLN A 343 8.52 3.83 2.90
C GLN A 343 9.82 4.64 2.92
N PRO A 344 10.09 5.47 1.91
CA PRO A 344 11.37 6.19 1.79
C PRO A 344 11.60 7.20 2.94
N ASN A 345 10.54 7.74 3.49
CA ASN A 345 10.57 8.70 4.62
C ASN A 345 9.20 8.71 5.32
N VAL A 346 9.04 9.57 6.33
CA VAL A 346 7.80 9.70 7.12
C VAL A 346 6.60 10.21 6.32
N LYS A 347 6.83 10.88 5.17
CA LYS A 347 5.74 11.34 4.26
C LYS A 347 5.10 10.19 3.47
N GLY A 348 5.75 9.02 3.46
CA GLY A 348 5.32 7.86 2.68
C GLY A 348 5.85 7.82 1.26
N TRP A 349 5.22 7.03 0.41
CA TRP A 349 5.48 7.03 -1.05
C TRP A 349 4.85 8.28 -1.67
N GLU A 350 5.59 8.95 -2.52
CA GLU A 350 5.13 10.15 -3.20
C GLU A 350 3.93 9.88 -4.13
N GLY A 351 3.97 8.74 -4.84
CA GLY A 351 2.90 8.37 -5.77
C GLY A 351 2.92 9.15 -7.09
N GLY A 352 1.82 9.06 -7.85
CA GLY A 352 1.64 9.80 -9.09
C GLY A 352 2.78 9.59 -10.09
N LYS A 353 3.31 10.67 -10.64
CA LYS A 353 4.37 10.64 -11.68
C LYS A 353 5.66 9.94 -11.25
N SER A 354 5.95 9.82 -9.94
CA SER A 354 7.12 9.11 -9.46
C SER A 354 7.07 7.60 -9.78
N TRP A 355 5.88 7.06 -10.03
CA TRP A 355 5.66 5.66 -10.46
C TRP A 355 5.58 5.47 -11.98
N LEU A 356 5.87 6.50 -12.79
CA LEU A 356 5.83 6.42 -14.25
C LEU A 356 6.99 7.17 -14.90
N THR A 357 8.21 7.02 -14.38
CA THR A 357 9.44 7.46 -15.04
C THR A 357 9.76 6.57 -16.24
N SER A 358 10.57 7.04 -17.19
CA SER A 358 10.99 6.25 -18.36
C SER A 358 11.61 4.90 -17.97
N GLN A 359 12.44 4.87 -16.91
CA GLN A 359 13.03 3.64 -16.40
C GLN A 359 11.97 2.68 -15.84
N ILE A 360 11.01 3.18 -15.06
CA ILE A 360 9.92 2.37 -14.51
C ILE A 360 9.04 1.84 -15.63
N TYR A 361 8.70 2.66 -16.61
CA TYR A 361 7.92 2.26 -17.78
C TYR A 361 8.60 1.11 -18.55
N LEU A 362 9.90 1.22 -18.82
CA LEU A 362 10.67 0.15 -19.46
C LEU A 362 10.67 -1.15 -18.62
N GLN A 363 10.86 -1.04 -17.31
CA GLN A 363 10.83 -2.20 -16.42
C GLN A 363 9.44 -2.87 -16.39
N ARG A 364 8.36 -2.09 -16.46
CA ARG A 364 6.98 -2.59 -16.58
C ARG A 364 6.78 -3.36 -17.88
N ASN A 365 7.25 -2.80 -19.00
CA ASN A 365 7.18 -3.47 -20.31
C ASN A 365 7.96 -4.79 -20.32
N ASN A 366 9.15 -4.83 -19.72
CA ASN A 366 9.95 -6.06 -19.57
C ASN A 366 9.23 -7.11 -18.71
N LEU A 367 8.51 -6.70 -17.66
CA LEU A 367 7.71 -7.61 -16.86
C LEU A 367 6.52 -8.17 -17.65
N ALA A 368 5.83 -7.33 -18.43
CA ALA A 368 4.74 -7.76 -19.31
C ALA A 368 5.23 -8.82 -20.31
N ASP A 369 6.38 -8.59 -20.97
CA ASP A 369 6.99 -9.56 -21.87
C ASP A 369 7.33 -10.87 -21.16
N LEU A 370 7.86 -10.81 -19.94
CA LEU A 370 8.14 -12.01 -19.15
C LEU A 370 6.87 -12.81 -18.89
N TYR A 371 5.83 -12.16 -18.37
CA TYR A 371 4.57 -12.80 -18.02
C TYR A 371 3.91 -13.40 -19.27
N CYS A 372 3.80 -12.65 -20.36
CA CYS A 372 3.22 -13.11 -21.62
C CYS A 372 4.05 -14.20 -22.35
N SER A 373 5.33 -14.38 -22.03
CA SER A 373 6.17 -15.44 -22.60
C SER A 373 5.88 -16.84 -22.04
N GLY A 374 5.11 -16.96 -20.97
CA GLY A 374 4.80 -18.23 -20.30
C GLY A 374 6.02 -18.94 -19.69
N ARG A 375 7.09 -18.24 -19.38
CA ARG A 375 8.31 -18.85 -18.81
C ARG A 375 8.21 -18.93 -17.28
N GLU A 376 8.41 -20.10 -16.69
CA GLU A 376 8.31 -20.37 -15.24
C GLU A 376 9.40 -19.70 -14.39
N ASN A 377 10.46 -19.14 -14.96
CA ASN A 377 11.61 -18.65 -14.18
C ASN A 377 11.36 -17.25 -13.59
N PHE A 378 10.39 -17.14 -12.68
CA PHE A 378 10.20 -16.01 -11.77
C PHE A 378 11.12 -16.11 -10.55
N ASN A 379 12.41 -16.44 -10.72
CA ASN A 379 13.30 -16.34 -9.58
C ASN A 379 13.78 -14.87 -9.40
N GLN A 380 14.15 -14.55 -8.18
CA GLN A 380 14.58 -13.19 -7.81
C GLN A 380 15.74 -12.68 -8.65
N LYS A 381 16.64 -13.56 -9.15
CA LYS A 381 17.75 -13.22 -10.03
C LYS A 381 17.29 -12.84 -11.43
N VAL A 382 16.28 -13.52 -11.98
CA VAL A 382 15.73 -13.20 -13.31
C VAL A 382 15.05 -11.84 -13.26
N VAL A 383 14.25 -11.57 -12.22
CA VAL A 383 13.62 -10.26 -12.01
C VAL A 383 14.70 -9.17 -11.82
N ALA A 384 15.73 -9.40 -11.01
CA ALA A 384 16.83 -8.47 -10.79
C ALA A 384 17.64 -8.22 -12.08
N ASN A 385 17.93 -9.25 -12.86
CA ASN A 385 18.64 -9.09 -14.14
C ASN A 385 17.81 -8.35 -15.18
N MET A 386 16.49 -8.54 -15.21
CA MET A 386 15.60 -7.79 -16.12
C MET A 386 15.54 -6.30 -15.77
N MET A 387 15.69 -5.94 -14.50
CA MET A 387 15.73 -4.54 -14.04
C MET A 387 17.03 -3.83 -14.41
N MET A 388 18.10 -4.58 -14.73
CA MET A 388 19.42 -4.05 -15.09
C MET A 388 19.70 -4.09 -16.60
N MET A 389 18.82 -4.70 -17.42
CA MET A 389 19.07 -4.91 -18.86
C MET A 389 18.55 -3.76 -19.72
N ASP A 390 19.42 -3.25 -20.59
CA ASP A 390 19.12 -2.44 -21.75
C ASP A 390 18.36 -3.26 -22.82
N GLU A 391 17.53 -2.62 -23.65
CA GLU A 391 16.67 -3.29 -24.67
C GLU A 391 17.41 -4.27 -25.60
N ASN A 392 18.70 -4.06 -25.82
CA ASN A 392 19.51 -4.84 -26.76
C ASN A 392 19.99 -6.23 -26.21
N GLN A 393 19.75 -6.58 -24.96
CA GLN A 393 20.25 -7.85 -24.38
C GLN A 393 19.20 -8.99 -24.27
N ASN A 394 18.02 -8.81 -24.84
CA ASN A 394 16.93 -9.80 -24.76
C ASN A 394 17.14 -11.10 -25.59
N ALA A 395 18.16 -11.16 -26.42
CA ALA A 395 18.35 -12.26 -27.40
C ALA A 395 18.84 -13.62 -26.81
N ASN A 396 19.45 -13.63 -25.62
CA ASN A 396 20.12 -14.84 -25.05
C ASN A 396 19.53 -15.29 -23.69
N ARG A 397 18.20 -15.37 -23.56
CA ARG A 397 17.57 -15.87 -22.32
C ARG A 397 17.53 -17.40 -22.31
N PRO A 398 17.95 -18.09 -21.23
CA PRO A 398 17.83 -19.55 -21.15
C PRO A 398 16.37 -19.98 -21.25
N ALA A 399 16.12 -21.05 -22.01
CA ALA A 399 14.81 -21.69 -22.14
C ALA A 399 14.36 -22.23 -20.77
N GLY A 400 13.42 -21.53 -20.09
CA GLY A 400 12.78 -22.03 -18.86
C GLY A 400 11.63 -22.99 -19.19
N ARG A 401 11.16 -23.75 -18.19
CA ARG A 401 9.88 -24.48 -18.30
C ARG A 401 8.76 -23.49 -18.57
N LYS A 402 7.81 -23.88 -19.42
CA LYS A 402 6.62 -23.06 -19.72
C LYS A 402 5.60 -23.19 -18.59
N THR A 403 5.12 -22.07 -18.08
CA THR A 403 3.91 -22.01 -17.25
C THR A 403 2.70 -22.00 -18.18
N THR A 404 1.64 -22.67 -17.78
CA THR A 404 0.36 -22.56 -18.49
C THR A 404 -0.16 -21.15 -18.27
N LEU A 405 -0.21 -20.35 -19.33
CA LEU A 405 -0.89 -19.07 -19.34
C LEU A 405 -2.34 -19.32 -19.75
N HIS A 406 -3.24 -18.60 -19.12
CA HIS A 406 -4.61 -18.52 -19.56
C HIS A 406 -5.02 -17.05 -19.52
N LEU A 407 -5.59 -16.56 -20.62
CA LEU A 407 -6.17 -15.23 -20.73
C LEU A 407 -7.65 -15.42 -21.05
N ASP A 408 -8.54 -14.83 -20.26
CA ASP A 408 -9.97 -14.84 -20.56
C ASP A 408 -10.25 -13.93 -21.76
N TRP A 409 -10.90 -14.50 -22.77
CA TRP A 409 -11.37 -13.78 -23.95
C TRP A 409 -12.56 -14.50 -24.61
N ASN A 410 -13.45 -13.73 -25.20
CA ASN A 410 -14.61 -14.30 -25.92
C ASN A 410 -14.24 -14.59 -27.36
N LYS A 411 -14.61 -15.78 -27.84
CA LYS A 411 -14.46 -16.11 -29.27
C LYS A 411 -15.26 -15.15 -30.14
N GLY A 412 -14.66 -14.71 -31.23
CA GLY A 412 -15.30 -13.75 -32.12
C GLY A 412 -14.38 -13.30 -33.27
N THR A 413 -14.73 -12.21 -33.91
CA THR A 413 -13.88 -11.55 -34.90
C THR A 413 -12.72 -10.79 -34.22
N ASN A 414 -11.68 -10.48 -35.00
CA ASN A 414 -10.58 -9.64 -34.51
C ASN A 414 -11.08 -8.33 -33.89
N LYS A 415 -12.06 -7.66 -34.52
CA LYS A 415 -12.61 -6.39 -34.01
C LYS A 415 -13.33 -6.53 -32.66
N THR A 416 -14.10 -7.60 -32.48
CA THR A 416 -14.79 -7.84 -31.20
C THR A 416 -13.81 -8.13 -30.08
N ILE A 417 -12.76 -8.91 -30.35
CA ILE A 417 -11.72 -9.24 -29.35
C ILE A 417 -10.90 -8.00 -29.00
N ILE A 418 -10.47 -7.21 -29.98
CA ILE A 418 -9.75 -5.95 -29.76
C ILE A 418 -10.59 -5.00 -28.91
N SER A 419 -11.89 -4.83 -29.25
CA SER A 419 -12.80 -3.95 -28.51
C SER A 419 -12.99 -4.41 -27.06
N GLU A 420 -13.21 -5.72 -26.83
CA GLU A 420 -13.39 -6.29 -25.50
C GLU A 420 -12.14 -6.06 -24.62
N LEU A 421 -10.95 -6.41 -25.12
CA LEU A 421 -9.72 -6.23 -24.38
C LEU A 421 -9.41 -4.74 -24.14
N SER A 422 -9.61 -3.87 -25.12
CA SER A 422 -9.43 -2.43 -24.96
C SER A 422 -10.33 -1.88 -23.85
N GLN A 423 -11.62 -2.24 -23.85
CA GLN A 423 -12.57 -1.81 -22.81
C GLN A 423 -12.25 -2.35 -21.42
N ARG A 424 -11.58 -3.49 -21.33
CA ARG A 424 -11.17 -4.10 -20.07
C ARG A 424 -9.89 -3.48 -19.51
N LEU A 425 -8.93 -3.14 -20.38
CA LEU A 425 -7.56 -2.83 -20.01
C LEU A 425 -7.20 -1.34 -20.07
N LEU A 426 -7.69 -0.62 -21.10
CA LEU A 426 -7.25 0.73 -21.43
C LEU A 426 -8.31 1.76 -21.05
N PHE A 427 -7.90 2.89 -20.45
CA PHE A 427 -8.86 3.93 -20.11
C PHE A 427 -9.43 4.62 -21.37
N GLN A 428 -8.64 4.70 -22.45
CA GLN A 428 -9.05 5.14 -23.81
C GLN A 428 -8.27 4.36 -24.85
N THR A 429 -8.70 4.45 -26.12
CA THR A 429 -7.98 3.89 -27.27
C THR A 429 -8.16 4.86 -28.42
N ASP A 430 -7.05 5.37 -28.99
CA ASP A 430 -7.09 6.23 -30.15
C ASP A 430 -7.09 5.43 -31.46
N SER A 431 -7.21 6.14 -32.59
CA SER A 431 -7.28 5.51 -33.90
C SER A 431 -5.95 4.89 -34.38
N GLU A 432 -4.82 5.31 -33.83
CA GLU A 432 -3.49 4.79 -34.14
C GLU A 432 -3.27 3.46 -33.43
N SER A 433 -3.47 3.44 -32.12
CA SER A 433 -3.42 2.22 -31.30
C SER A 433 -4.40 1.15 -31.84
N GLN A 434 -5.61 1.55 -32.26
CA GLN A 434 -6.58 0.63 -32.86
C GLN A 434 -6.01 -0.03 -34.12
N LYS A 435 -5.36 0.73 -35.03
CA LYS A 435 -4.73 0.18 -36.24
C LYS A 435 -3.57 -0.76 -35.91
N ASP A 436 -2.79 -0.46 -34.89
CA ASP A 436 -1.66 -1.31 -34.47
C ASP A 436 -2.18 -2.62 -33.85
N PHE A 437 -3.24 -2.60 -33.10
CA PHE A 437 -3.91 -3.81 -32.61
C PHE A 437 -4.47 -4.67 -33.74
N GLU A 438 -5.04 -4.05 -34.81
CA GLU A 438 -5.51 -4.75 -36.02
C GLU A 438 -4.36 -5.36 -36.84
N LYS A 439 -3.13 -4.83 -36.78
CA LYS A 439 -1.93 -5.45 -37.38
C LYS A 439 -1.50 -6.71 -36.64
N ILE A 440 -1.71 -6.75 -35.31
CA ILE A 440 -1.36 -7.91 -34.47
C ILE A 440 -2.42 -9.01 -34.61
N LEU A 441 -3.69 -8.66 -34.48
CA LEU A 441 -4.82 -9.55 -34.67
C LEU A 441 -5.53 -9.21 -35.99
N LYS A 442 -5.06 -9.80 -37.09
CA LYS A 442 -5.46 -9.44 -38.44
C LYS A 442 -6.92 -9.81 -38.74
N TYR A 443 -7.46 -9.29 -39.86
CA TYR A 443 -8.84 -9.53 -40.31
C TYR A 443 -9.15 -11.01 -40.57
N ASP A 444 -8.14 -11.81 -40.92
CA ASP A 444 -8.25 -13.24 -41.19
C ASP A 444 -8.03 -14.13 -39.95
N PHE A 445 -8.06 -13.54 -38.77
CA PHE A 445 -7.92 -14.25 -37.49
C PHE A 445 -9.09 -15.23 -37.30
N ASP A 446 -8.73 -16.52 -37.07
CA ASP A 446 -9.70 -17.55 -36.71
C ASP A 446 -9.62 -17.84 -35.21
N SER A 447 -10.68 -17.52 -34.47
CA SER A 447 -10.78 -17.74 -33.02
C SER A 447 -10.83 -19.22 -32.61
N ASN A 448 -10.99 -20.15 -33.57
CA ASN A 448 -10.99 -21.60 -33.35
C ASN A 448 -9.65 -22.24 -33.71
N ALA A 449 -8.73 -21.50 -34.31
CA ALA A 449 -7.39 -22.04 -34.64
C ALA A 449 -6.63 -22.49 -33.41
N PRO A 450 -5.81 -23.56 -33.48
CA PRO A 450 -5.05 -24.08 -32.33
C PRO A 450 -4.10 -23.06 -31.66
N ASN A 451 -3.69 -22.03 -32.40
CA ASN A 451 -2.80 -20.96 -31.94
C ASN A 451 -3.53 -19.64 -31.66
N ALA A 452 -4.86 -19.62 -31.63
CA ALA A 452 -5.68 -18.42 -31.41
C ALA A 452 -5.33 -17.74 -30.09
N GLU A 453 -5.26 -18.47 -28.98
CA GLU A 453 -4.91 -17.94 -27.66
C GLU A 453 -3.53 -17.25 -27.66
N GLN A 454 -2.54 -17.84 -28.34
CA GLN A 454 -1.22 -17.21 -28.47
C GLN A 454 -1.26 -15.87 -29.23
N ALA A 455 -2.13 -15.77 -30.23
CA ALA A 455 -2.32 -14.52 -30.97
C ALA A 455 -2.98 -13.45 -30.08
N VAL A 456 -3.99 -13.84 -29.29
CA VAL A 456 -4.67 -12.94 -28.34
C VAL A 456 -3.74 -12.52 -27.21
N VAL A 457 -2.86 -13.42 -26.70
CA VAL A 457 -1.82 -13.07 -25.71
C VAL A 457 -0.81 -12.07 -26.30
N ARG A 458 -0.44 -12.16 -27.58
CA ARG A 458 0.40 -11.13 -28.21
C ARG A 458 -0.31 -9.76 -28.29
N LEU A 459 -1.60 -9.75 -28.60
CA LEU A 459 -2.39 -8.53 -28.56
C LEU A 459 -2.46 -7.95 -27.15
N PHE A 460 -2.77 -8.79 -26.15
CA PHE A 460 -2.74 -8.38 -24.73
C PHE A 460 -1.39 -7.78 -24.34
N ASN A 461 -0.27 -8.43 -24.70
CA ASN A 461 1.07 -7.91 -24.42
C ASN A 461 1.34 -6.54 -25.04
N ALA A 462 0.82 -6.29 -26.24
CA ALA A 462 0.92 -4.95 -26.85
C ALA A 462 0.09 -3.93 -26.06
N MET A 463 -1.17 -4.25 -25.73
CA MET A 463 -2.06 -3.35 -24.99
C MET A 463 -1.55 -2.98 -23.60
N VAL A 464 -0.96 -3.93 -22.85
CA VAL A 464 -0.45 -3.64 -21.50
C VAL A 464 0.87 -2.84 -21.49
N LYS A 465 1.45 -2.63 -22.66
CA LYS A 465 2.58 -1.73 -22.87
C LYS A 465 2.18 -0.32 -23.28
N GLU A 466 0.90 -0.10 -23.60
CA GLU A 466 0.42 1.25 -23.92
C GLU A 466 0.48 2.16 -22.68
N PRO A 467 0.72 3.47 -22.86
CA PRO A 467 0.64 4.44 -21.78
C PRO A 467 -0.72 4.42 -21.08
N GLU A 468 -1.79 4.17 -21.83
CA GLU A 468 -3.17 4.10 -21.35
C GLU A 468 -3.40 2.95 -20.36
N PHE A 469 -2.63 1.88 -20.43
CA PHE A 469 -2.68 0.81 -19.43
C PHE A 469 -2.05 1.22 -18.10
N GLN A 470 -1.17 2.21 -18.08
CA GLN A 470 -0.50 2.65 -16.86
C GLN A 470 -1.42 3.46 -15.93
N LEU A 471 -2.59 3.87 -16.41
CA LEU A 471 -3.55 4.71 -15.70
C LEU A 471 -4.85 3.95 -15.37
N ILE A 472 -5.53 4.45 -14.32
CA ILE A 472 -6.87 4.00 -13.89
C ILE A 472 -7.75 5.18 -13.54
#